data_e9d47efcf7c1db0f9b77830eb4c4095d
#
_entry.id   e9d47efcf7c1db0f9b77830eb4c4095d
#
_cell.length_a   1.000
_cell.length_b   1.000
_cell.length_c   1.000
_cell.angle_alpha   90.00
_cell.angle_beta   90.00
_cell.angle_gamma   90.00
#
_symmetry.space_group_name_H-M   'P 1'
#
loop_
_entity.id
_entity.type
_entity.pdbx_description
1 polymer ?
#
loop_
_entity_poly.entity_id
_entity_poly.type
_entity_poly.pdbx_seq_one_letter_code
_entity_poly.pdbx_strand_id
1 'polypeptide(L)'
;MALAGADRLTFTYPDGGTPALRDVSLEIEPGEVVAVLGPSGSGKSTLLRAFAGLVPHFHGGRFEGRVEIAGLDTRSARPAELAGTVASVFQDPEEQIVLSRVILEVAFGLENVGTPPAEILRRAHEALAAVGSEHLADRAVAELSGGELQRVCLASAVALRPKLLLLDEPTSQLDPAGADAFLDHVVGLGIAVLISDHRPRRVLEHADRVLFLDAGRVLLDAPVPAAEGWLGRNRPIWLGASGNGRVPTQGEPLCRLERVQFAYRAGLPVVDGVDLELRRGEIVALGGANGTGKTTIAKLAAGLLVPDAGTAELRGRAAMLLQDPSRYCIRERADEEVAVGVRGDRRRALAALAEFGLTGMASRHPRDLSTGERERLALASVLVTDPDVLVLDEPTRGVDPQRKAELAELLRDDSERRATLVVTHDEEFARVVADRSITLGREALLV
;
A
#
# COMPACT_ATOMS: atom_id res chain seq x y z
N MET A 1 -33.62 7.01 -0.29
CA MET A 1 -33.37 6.12 -1.44
C MET A 1 -31.85 5.97 -1.53
N ALA A 2 -31.37 4.76 -1.48
CA ALA A 2 -29.93 4.51 -1.61
C ALA A 2 -29.38 5.15 -2.91
N LEU A 3 -28.19 5.73 -2.84
CA LEU A 3 -27.50 6.30 -4.00
C LEU A 3 -26.97 5.18 -4.89
N ALA A 4 -26.40 4.15 -4.27
CA ALA A 4 -25.79 3.02 -4.95
C ALA A 4 -26.04 1.74 -4.15
N GLY A 5 -26.01 0.58 -4.82
CA GLY A 5 -26.18 -0.68 -4.14
C GLY A 5 -25.80 -1.88 -4.99
N ALA A 6 -25.51 -2.99 -4.32
CA ALA A 6 -25.34 -4.30 -4.91
C ALA A 6 -26.42 -5.24 -4.36
N ASP A 7 -27.04 -6.05 -5.23
CA ASP A 7 -27.99 -7.09 -4.86
C ASP A 7 -27.47 -8.44 -5.34
N ARG A 8 -27.12 -9.33 -4.40
CA ARG A 8 -26.63 -10.70 -4.60
C ARG A 8 -25.50 -10.79 -5.64
N LEU A 9 -24.60 -9.79 -5.63
CA LEU A 9 -23.48 -9.75 -6.55
C LEU A 9 -22.58 -10.95 -6.37
N THR A 10 -22.41 -11.74 -7.43
CA THR A 10 -21.42 -12.81 -7.55
C THR A 10 -20.60 -12.56 -8.79
N PHE A 11 -19.26 -12.54 -8.64
CA PHE A 11 -18.37 -12.29 -9.75
C PHE A 11 -17.20 -13.26 -9.78
N THR A 12 -16.92 -13.82 -10.98
CA THR A 12 -15.78 -14.71 -11.24
C THR A 12 -14.99 -14.19 -12.43
N TYR A 13 -13.67 -13.99 -12.26
CA TYR A 13 -12.78 -13.62 -13.36
C TYR A 13 -12.67 -14.74 -14.41
N PRO A 14 -12.33 -14.43 -15.69
CA PRO A 14 -12.30 -15.42 -16.77
C PRO A 14 -11.42 -16.65 -16.45
N ASP A 15 -10.24 -16.41 -15.87
CA ASP A 15 -9.28 -17.45 -15.52
C ASP A 15 -9.42 -17.96 -14.08
N GLY A 16 -10.43 -17.46 -13.35
CA GLY A 16 -10.67 -17.76 -11.95
C GLY A 16 -11.54 -19.01 -11.76
N GLY A 17 -11.03 -20.04 -11.11
CA GLY A 17 -11.81 -21.23 -10.76
C GLY A 17 -12.81 -20.99 -9.61
N THR A 18 -12.66 -19.90 -8.84
CA THR A 18 -13.51 -19.56 -7.70
C THR A 18 -14.00 -18.12 -7.81
N PRO A 19 -15.26 -17.83 -7.40
CA PRO A 19 -15.77 -16.47 -7.39
C PRO A 19 -14.95 -15.55 -6.47
N ALA A 20 -14.60 -14.37 -6.98
CA ALA A 20 -13.95 -13.30 -6.22
C ALA A 20 -14.95 -12.58 -5.29
N LEU A 21 -16.23 -12.54 -5.68
CA LEU A 21 -17.35 -12.07 -4.85
C LEU A 21 -18.45 -13.13 -4.88
N ARG A 22 -19.14 -13.31 -3.74
CA ARG A 22 -20.16 -14.36 -3.56
C ARG A 22 -21.35 -13.81 -2.79
N ASP A 23 -22.46 -13.60 -3.49
CA ASP A 23 -23.73 -13.21 -2.89
C ASP A 23 -23.62 -11.93 -2.03
N VAL A 24 -22.92 -10.91 -2.56
CA VAL A 24 -22.68 -9.66 -1.87
C VAL A 24 -23.86 -8.73 -2.08
N SER A 25 -24.46 -8.25 -0.98
CA SER A 25 -25.53 -7.25 -1.00
C SER A 25 -25.15 -6.12 -0.05
N LEU A 26 -25.28 -4.87 -0.52
CA LEU A 26 -25.11 -3.65 0.28
C LEU A 26 -25.83 -2.48 -0.40
N GLU A 27 -26.14 -1.46 0.39
CA GLU A 27 -26.66 -0.18 -0.07
C GLU A 27 -25.75 0.94 0.44
N ILE A 28 -25.60 2.01 -0.29
CA ILE A 28 -24.80 3.20 0.07
C ILE A 28 -25.73 4.42 -0.03
N GLU A 29 -25.84 5.15 1.06
CA GLU A 29 -26.64 6.37 1.11
C GLU A 29 -25.86 7.60 0.60
N PRO A 30 -26.54 8.66 0.14
CA PRO A 30 -25.86 9.90 -0.25
C PRO A 30 -25.03 10.48 0.90
N GLY A 31 -23.76 10.79 0.64
CA GLY A 31 -22.85 11.36 1.63
C GLY A 31 -22.29 10.37 2.65
N GLU A 32 -22.67 9.09 2.58
CA GLU A 32 -22.19 8.05 3.50
C GLU A 32 -20.75 7.62 3.16
N VAL A 33 -19.90 7.46 4.18
CA VAL A 33 -18.54 6.91 4.05
C VAL A 33 -18.54 5.47 4.53
N VAL A 34 -18.39 4.53 3.60
CA VAL A 34 -18.37 3.08 3.87
C VAL A 34 -16.94 2.55 3.76
N ALA A 35 -16.38 2.06 4.87
CA ALA A 35 -15.09 1.39 4.89
C ALA A 35 -15.22 -0.08 4.52
N VAL A 36 -14.47 -0.55 3.53
CA VAL A 36 -14.40 -1.96 3.13
C VAL A 36 -13.11 -2.56 3.68
N LEU A 37 -13.23 -3.36 4.72
CA LEU A 37 -12.13 -4.07 5.37
C LEU A 37 -12.12 -5.54 4.98
N GLY A 38 -10.98 -6.21 5.16
CA GLY A 38 -10.84 -7.63 4.90
C GLY A 38 -9.44 -8.01 4.40
N PRO A 39 -9.05 -9.29 4.53
CA PRO A 39 -7.74 -9.78 4.11
C PRO A 39 -7.42 -9.49 2.65
N SER A 40 -6.14 -9.52 2.29
CA SER A 40 -5.72 -9.45 0.89
C SER A 40 -6.35 -10.61 0.11
N GLY A 41 -6.89 -10.31 -1.08
CA GLY A 41 -7.62 -11.30 -1.88
C GLY A 41 -9.05 -11.57 -1.43
N SER A 42 -9.62 -10.88 -0.44
CA SER A 42 -11.00 -11.05 0.00
C SER A 42 -12.07 -10.53 -0.97
N GLY A 43 -11.68 -9.79 -2.02
CA GLY A 43 -12.60 -9.26 -3.03
C GLY A 43 -12.86 -7.75 -2.95
N LYS A 44 -12.17 -6.99 -2.07
CA LYS A 44 -12.37 -5.53 -1.90
C LYS A 44 -12.24 -4.77 -3.22
N SER A 45 -11.08 -4.86 -3.89
CA SER A 45 -10.86 -4.18 -5.17
C SER A 45 -11.83 -4.66 -6.26
N THR A 46 -12.26 -5.94 -6.22
CA THR A 46 -13.29 -6.46 -7.15
C THR A 46 -14.64 -5.81 -6.89
N LEU A 47 -15.00 -5.58 -5.64
CA LEU A 47 -16.23 -4.86 -5.28
C LEU A 47 -16.19 -3.42 -5.80
N LEU A 48 -15.10 -2.70 -5.57
CA LEU A 48 -14.93 -1.34 -6.09
C LEU A 48 -15.00 -1.31 -7.62
N ARG A 49 -14.34 -2.27 -8.30
CA ARG A 49 -14.41 -2.41 -9.76
C ARG A 49 -15.83 -2.69 -10.28
N ALA A 50 -16.64 -3.42 -9.52
CA ALA A 50 -18.05 -3.65 -9.89
C ALA A 50 -18.87 -2.35 -9.83
N PHE A 51 -18.65 -1.52 -8.81
CA PHE A 51 -19.26 -0.19 -8.72
C PHE A 51 -18.71 0.78 -9.77
N ALA A 52 -17.43 0.66 -10.17
CA ALA A 52 -16.85 1.45 -11.26
C ALA A 52 -17.31 1.00 -12.66
N GLY A 53 -18.05 -0.10 -12.78
CA GLY A 53 -18.42 -0.71 -14.06
C GLY A 53 -17.24 -1.32 -14.82
N LEU A 54 -16.07 -1.50 -14.17
CA LEU A 54 -14.90 -2.10 -14.80
C LEU A 54 -15.03 -3.62 -14.94
N VAL A 55 -15.82 -4.25 -14.10
CA VAL A 55 -16.27 -5.62 -14.26
C VAL A 55 -17.77 -5.62 -14.55
N PRO A 56 -18.25 -6.36 -15.55
CA PRO A 56 -17.50 -7.25 -16.45
C PRO A 56 -16.88 -6.57 -17.67
N HIS A 57 -17.13 -5.27 -17.91
CA HIS A 57 -16.86 -4.60 -19.18
C HIS A 57 -15.37 -4.60 -19.60
N PHE A 58 -14.47 -4.33 -18.67
CA PHE A 58 -13.04 -4.22 -18.94
C PHE A 58 -12.28 -5.53 -18.67
N HIS A 59 -12.60 -6.19 -17.57
CA HIS A 59 -11.88 -7.40 -17.14
C HIS A 59 -12.55 -8.70 -17.62
N GLY A 60 -13.73 -8.62 -18.27
CA GLY A 60 -14.52 -9.81 -18.61
C GLY A 60 -15.03 -10.53 -17.35
N GLY A 61 -15.40 -11.81 -17.50
CA GLY A 61 -15.81 -12.66 -16.40
C GLY A 61 -17.32 -12.88 -16.31
N ARG A 62 -17.72 -13.70 -15.34
CA ARG A 62 -19.13 -14.03 -15.08
C ARG A 62 -19.65 -13.16 -13.95
N PHE A 63 -20.64 -12.33 -14.26
CA PHE A 63 -21.30 -11.40 -13.36
C PHE A 63 -22.75 -11.83 -13.13
N GLU A 64 -23.13 -12.12 -11.89
CA GLU A 64 -24.48 -12.47 -11.47
C GLU A 64 -24.95 -11.47 -10.41
N GLY A 65 -26.26 -11.27 -10.29
CA GLY A 65 -26.83 -10.24 -9.45
C GLY A 65 -26.85 -8.89 -10.15
N ARG A 66 -26.91 -7.80 -9.37
CA ARG A 66 -27.03 -6.43 -9.87
C ARG A 66 -26.19 -5.47 -9.06
N VAL A 67 -25.60 -4.48 -9.73
CA VAL A 67 -25.02 -3.28 -9.08
C VAL A 67 -25.62 -2.07 -9.76
N GLU A 68 -26.16 -1.17 -8.96
CA GLU A 68 -26.87 0.04 -9.44
C GLU A 68 -26.30 1.29 -8.77
N ILE A 69 -26.13 2.37 -9.55
CA ILE A 69 -25.65 3.66 -9.06
C ILE A 69 -26.49 4.75 -9.70
N ALA A 70 -27.19 5.52 -8.87
CA ALA A 70 -28.07 6.59 -9.32
C ALA A 70 -29.07 6.15 -10.42
N GLY A 71 -29.56 4.91 -10.34
CA GLY A 71 -30.51 4.34 -11.30
C GLY A 71 -29.87 3.66 -12.52
N LEU A 72 -28.53 3.66 -12.65
CA LEU A 72 -27.79 3.00 -13.73
C LEU A 72 -27.27 1.62 -13.27
N ASP A 73 -27.64 0.55 -13.95
CA ASP A 73 -27.11 -0.80 -13.73
C ASP A 73 -25.71 -0.90 -14.37
N THR A 74 -24.66 -1.12 -13.55
CA THR A 74 -23.28 -1.15 -14.01
C THR A 74 -22.96 -2.30 -14.96
N ARG A 75 -23.80 -3.33 -15.02
CA ARG A 75 -23.65 -4.45 -15.95
C ARG A 75 -24.04 -4.05 -17.38
N SER A 76 -24.98 -3.10 -17.54
CA SER A 76 -25.44 -2.61 -18.84
C SER A 76 -24.82 -1.26 -19.21
N ALA A 77 -24.64 -0.37 -18.24
CA ALA A 77 -24.02 0.93 -18.44
C ALA A 77 -22.49 0.77 -18.57
N ARG A 78 -21.92 1.34 -19.64
CA ARG A 78 -20.47 1.35 -19.85
C ARG A 78 -19.80 2.31 -18.86
N PRO A 79 -18.50 2.13 -18.52
CA PRO A 79 -17.77 3.05 -17.65
C PRO A 79 -17.87 4.53 -18.08
N ALA A 80 -17.90 4.81 -19.39
CA ALA A 80 -18.06 6.17 -19.91
C ALA A 80 -19.44 6.78 -19.57
N GLU A 81 -20.48 5.98 -19.45
CA GLU A 81 -21.83 6.44 -19.07
C GLU A 81 -21.96 6.65 -17.55
N LEU A 82 -21.12 5.97 -16.77
CA LEU A 82 -21.00 6.15 -15.32
C LEU A 82 -20.10 7.34 -14.96
N ALA A 83 -19.21 7.76 -15.88
CA ALA A 83 -18.30 8.89 -15.68
C ALA A 83 -19.09 10.17 -15.33
N GLY A 84 -18.62 10.89 -14.30
CA GLY A 84 -19.36 12.04 -13.74
C GLY A 84 -20.41 11.66 -12.68
N THR A 85 -20.80 10.36 -12.57
CA THR A 85 -21.59 9.86 -11.45
C THR A 85 -20.72 9.11 -10.47
N VAL A 86 -19.75 8.34 -10.97
CA VAL A 86 -18.76 7.60 -10.19
C VAL A 86 -17.38 8.04 -10.62
N ALA A 87 -16.49 8.21 -9.66
CA ALA A 87 -15.05 8.40 -9.92
C ALA A 87 -14.23 7.48 -9.01
N SER A 88 -13.05 7.09 -9.46
CA SER A 88 -12.19 6.15 -8.76
C SER A 88 -10.79 6.71 -8.58
N VAL A 89 -10.18 6.42 -7.41
CA VAL A 89 -8.75 6.56 -7.17
C VAL A 89 -8.20 5.17 -6.90
N PHE A 90 -7.23 4.75 -7.71
CA PHE A 90 -6.64 3.41 -7.63
C PHE A 90 -5.48 3.36 -6.64
N GLN A 91 -5.08 2.15 -6.29
CA GLN A 91 -4.00 1.87 -5.33
C GLN A 91 -2.66 2.46 -5.77
N ASP A 92 -2.33 2.37 -7.07
CA ASP A 92 -1.12 2.96 -7.63
C ASP A 92 -1.46 4.22 -8.43
N PRO A 93 -1.15 5.41 -7.92
CA PRO A 93 -1.42 6.66 -8.62
C PRO A 93 -0.59 6.80 -9.91
N GLU A 94 0.59 6.18 -10.01
CA GLU A 94 1.41 6.23 -11.23
C GLU A 94 0.70 5.54 -12.42
N GLU A 95 -0.09 4.49 -12.16
CA GLU A 95 -0.86 3.79 -13.20
C GLU A 95 -2.08 4.60 -13.68
N GLN A 96 -2.50 5.61 -12.91
CA GLN A 96 -3.68 6.43 -13.23
C GLN A 96 -3.34 7.67 -14.05
N ILE A 97 -2.10 8.15 -13.97
CA ILE A 97 -1.65 9.38 -14.64
C ILE A 97 -1.45 9.17 -16.13
N VAL A 98 -1.99 10.10 -16.93
CA VAL A 98 -1.92 10.11 -18.38
C VAL A 98 -1.08 11.27 -18.90
N LEU A 99 -1.17 12.45 -18.27
CA LEU A 99 -0.55 13.69 -18.77
C LEU A 99 0.61 14.14 -17.87
N SER A 100 1.52 14.89 -18.45
CA SER A 100 2.78 15.28 -17.80
C SER A 100 2.68 16.52 -16.91
N ARG A 101 1.58 17.29 -16.96
CA ARG A 101 1.35 18.51 -16.15
C ARG A 101 0.10 18.36 -15.30
N VAL A 102 0.19 18.76 -14.03
CA VAL A 102 -0.87 18.62 -13.06
C VAL A 102 -2.20 19.20 -13.51
N ILE A 103 -2.24 20.46 -13.95
CA ILE A 103 -3.49 21.11 -14.37
C ILE A 103 -4.12 20.41 -15.58
N LEU A 104 -3.32 19.90 -16.49
CA LEU A 104 -3.80 19.18 -17.68
C LEU A 104 -4.32 17.78 -17.29
N GLU A 105 -3.65 17.11 -16.34
CA GLU A 105 -4.09 15.83 -15.81
C GLU A 105 -5.48 15.93 -15.15
N VAL A 106 -5.70 16.96 -14.33
CA VAL A 106 -7.01 17.20 -13.72
C VAL A 106 -8.06 17.61 -14.75
N ALA A 107 -7.67 18.34 -15.80
CA ALA A 107 -8.56 18.75 -16.89
C ALA A 107 -8.96 17.58 -17.80
N PHE A 108 -8.12 16.56 -17.94
CA PHE A 108 -8.30 15.45 -18.87
C PHE A 108 -9.64 14.72 -18.72
N GLY A 109 -10.05 14.41 -17.48
CA GLY A 109 -11.35 13.80 -17.24
C GLY A 109 -12.52 14.69 -17.64
N LEU A 110 -12.41 16.00 -17.43
CA LEU A 110 -13.42 16.98 -17.81
C LEU A 110 -13.60 17.08 -19.33
N GLU A 111 -12.51 17.02 -20.09
CA GLU A 111 -12.55 17.00 -21.55
C GLU A 111 -13.26 15.75 -22.06
N ASN A 112 -12.95 14.58 -21.49
CA ASN A 112 -13.52 13.30 -21.89
C ASN A 112 -15.04 13.20 -21.64
N VAL A 113 -15.56 13.87 -20.62
CA VAL A 113 -17.02 13.92 -20.36
C VAL A 113 -17.72 15.07 -21.09
N GLY A 114 -17.02 15.81 -21.96
CA GLY A 114 -17.57 16.88 -22.77
C GLY A 114 -17.91 18.15 -22.00
N THR A 115 -17.20 18.46 -20.93
CA THR A 115 -17.34 19.73 -20.20
C THR A 115 -17.08 20.92 -21.13
N PRO A 116 -17.88 21.98 -21.11
CA PRO A 116 -17.65 23.16 -21.94
C PRO A 116 -16.24 23.72 -21.73
N PRO A 117 -15.47 24.04 -22.82
CA PRO A 117 -14.09 24.48 -22.70
C PRO A 117 -13.86 25.66 -21.74
N ALA A 118 -14.83 26.58 -21.67
CA ALA A 118 -14.77 27.74 -20.76
C ALA A 118 -14.81 27.37 -19.28
N GLU A 119 -15.27 26.17 -18.93
CA GLU A 119 -15.40 25.69 -17.54
C GLU A 119 -14.24 24.79 -17.11
N ILE A 120 -13.52 24.14 -18.04
CA ILE A 120 -12.56 23.09 -17.75
C ILE A 120 -11.49 23.57 -16.77
N LEU A 121 -10.75 24.63 -17.13
CA LEU A 121 -9.67 25.12 -16.26
C LEU A 121 -10.16 25.61 -14.90
N ARG A 122 -11.30 26.30 -14.86
CA ARG A 122 -11.90 26.75 -13.59
C ARG A 122 -12.21 25.55 -12.70
N ARG A 123 -12.88 24.50 -13.22
CA ARG A 123 -13.22 23.29 -12.47
C ARG A 123 -11.97 22.52 -12.04
N ALA A 124 -10.93 22.49 -12.88
CA ALA A 124 -9.66 21.84 -12.51
C ALA A 124 -8.98 22.57 -11.33
N HIS A 125 -8.93 23.90 -11.34
CA HIS A 125 -8.42 24.69 -10.21
C HIS A 125 -9.28 24.52 -8.95
N GLU A 126 -10.61 24.55 -9.05
CA GLU A 126 -11.51 24.30 -7.93
C GLU A 126 -11.27 22.92 -7.30
N ALA A 127 -11.05 21.89 -8.13
CA ALA A 127 -10.76 20.54 -7.65
C ALA A 127 -9.39 20.44 -6.95
N LEU A 128 -8.35 21.07 -7.50
CA LEU A 128 -7.05 21.15 -6.85
C LEU A 128 -7.12 21.90 -5.51
N ALA A 129 -7.87 22.98 -5.45
CA ALA A 129 -8.08 23.74 -4.19
C ALA A 129 -8.82 22.89 -3.15
N ALA A 130 -9.87 22.13 -3.56
CA ALA A 130 -10.64 21.25 -2.68
C ALA A 130 -9.79 20.17 -1.98
N VAL A 131 -8.67 19.77 -2.59
CA VAL A 131 -7.73 18.79 -2.02
C VAL A 131 -6.41 19.43 -1.53
N GLY A 132 -6.38 20.76 -1.34
CA GLY A 132 -5.22 21.49 -0.82
C GLY A 132 -3.98 21.44 -1.73
N SER A 133 -4.17 21.29 -3.05
CA SER A 133 -3.08 21.09 -4.02
C SER A 133 -3.03 22.12 -5.15
N GLU A 134 -3.67 23.29 -4.99
CA GLU A 134 -3.71 24.35 -6.01
C GLU A 134 -2.31 24.85 -6.40
N HIS A 135 -1.38 24.91 -5.43
CA HIS A 135 0.01 25.29 -5.64
C HIS A 135 0.81 24.35 -6.56
N LEU A 136 0.27 23.18 -6.88
CA LEU A 136 0.89 22.20 -7.77
C LEU A 136 0.46 22.36 -9.24
N ALA A 137 -0.53 23.21 -9.54
CA ALA A 137 -1.18 23.28 -10.86
C ALA A 137 -0.19 23.37 -12.06
N ASP A 138 0.86 24.16 -11.91
CA ASP A 138 1.85 24.41 -12.98
C ASP A 138 3.03 23.43 -12.97
N ARG A 139 3.11 22.51 -11.99
CA ARG A 139 4.23 21.56 -11.86
C ARG A 139 4.11 20.42 -12.87
N ALA A 140 5.27 19.83 -13.20
CA ALA A 140 5.32 18.56 -13.90
C ALA A 140 4.95 17.41 -12.93
N VAL A 141 4.15 16.45 -13.39
CA VAL A 141 3.75 15.30 -12.58
C VAL A 141 4.96 14.49 -12.09
N ALA A 142 6.00 14.37 -12.90
CA ALA A 142 7.23 13.64 -12.55
C ALA A 142 8.04 14.29 -11.40
N GLU A 143 7.71 15.51 -10.98
CA GLU A 143 8.37 16.22 -9.89
C GLU A 143 7.62 16.06 -8.56
N LEU A 144 6.46 15.39 -8.58
CA LEU A 144 5.61 15.25 -7.42
C LEU A 144 6.10 14.12 -6.50
N SER A 145 5.99 14.34 -5.21
CA SER A 145 6.06 13.25 -4.22
C SER A 145 4.84 12.33 -4.36
N GLY A 146 4.94 11.08 -3.87
CA GLY A 146 3.82 10.14 -3.90
C GLY A 146 2.54 10.69 -3.26
N GLY A 147 2.66 11.46 -2.17
CA GLY A 147 1.52 12.09 -1.51
C GLY A 147 0.91 13.25 -2.31
N GLU A 148 1.72 14.05 -3.00
CA GLU A 148 1.23 15.08 -3.92
C GLU A 148 0.53 14.45 -5.10
N LEU A 149 1.10 13.36 -5.65
CA LEU A 149 0.52 12.62 -6.77
C LEU A 149 -0.84 12.02 -6.38
N GLN A 150 -0.96 11.44 -5.19
CA GLN A 150 -2.22 10.89 -4.69
C GLN A 150 -3.31 11.96 -4.58
N ARG A 151 -2.96 13.17 -4.09
CA ARG A 151 -3.91 14.29 -4.05
C ARG A 151 -4.29 14.79 -5.44
N VAL A 152 -3.37 14.76 -6.40
CA VAL A 152 -3.68 15.10 -7.81
C VAL A 152 -4.65 14.09 -8.41
N CYS A 153 -4.47 12.77 -8.17
CA CYS A 153 -5.43 11.75 -8.59
C CYS A 153 -6.83 11.99 -7.96
N LEU A 154 -6.87 12.35 -6.67
CA LEU A 154 -8.12 12.72 -6.01
C LEU A 154 -8.75 13.97 -6.65
N ALA A 155 -7.95 15.02 -6.98
CA ALA A 155 -8.44 16.20 -7.67
C ALA A 155 -9.04 15.84 -9.04
N SER A 156 -8.38 14.97 -9.82
CA SER A 156 -8.89 14.49 -11.12
C SER A 156 -10.24 13.79 -10.96
N ALA A 157 -10.41 12.98 -9.92
CA ALA A 157 -11.68 12.32 -9.61
C ALA A 157 -12.77 13.32 -9.20
N VAL A 158 -12.45 14.26 -8.30
CA VAL A 158 -13.38 15.26 -7.75
C VAL A 158 -13.80 16.31 -8.78
N ALA A 159 -12.93 16.63 -9.75
CA ALA A 159 -13.23 17.58 -10.83
C ALA A 159 -14.49 17.16 -11.62
N LEU A 160 -14.77 15.87 -11.72
CA LEU A 160 -15.96 15.33 -12.36
C LEU A 160 -17.25 15.57 -11.56
N ARG A 161 -17.16 15.99 -10.29
CA ARG A 161 -18.27 16.16 -9.34
C ARG A 161 -19.07 14.87 -9.17
N PRO A 162 -18.41 13.75 -8.84
CA PRO A 162 -19.10 12.46 -8.73
C PRO A 162 -20.08 12.47 -7.56
N LYS A 163 -21.09 11.57 -7.64
CA LYS A 163 -21.98 11.28 -6.52
C LYS A 163 -21.41 10.21 -5.60
N LEU A 164 -20.60 9.30 -6.16
CA LEU A 164 -19.90 8.22 -5.46
C LEU A 164 -18.41 8.26 -5.80
N LEU A 165 -17.56 8.27 -4.78
CA LEU A 165 -16.11 8.17 -4.89
C LEU A 165 -15.65 6.78 -4.43
N LEU A 166 -14.90 6.10 -5.25
CA LEU A 166 -14.35 4.78 -5.00
C LEU A 166 -12.84 4.92 -4.75
N LEU A 167 -12.37 4.51 -3.58
CA LEU A 167 -10.99 4.66 -3.15
C LEU A 167 -10.40 3.29 -2.82
N ASP A 168 -9.48 2.81 -3.64
CA ASP A 168 -8.81 1.52 -3.43
C ASP A 168 -7.41 1.75 -2.84
N GLU A 169 -7.29 1.55 -1.52
CA GLU A 169 -6.05 1.73 -0.73
C GLU A 169 -5.36 3.10 -0.91
N PRO A 170 -6.12 4.21 -0.84
CA PRO A 170 -5.60 5.53 -1.22
C PRO A 170 -4.51 6.05 -0.29
N THR A 171 -4.37 5.49 0.91
CA THR A 171 -3.38 5.96 1.89
C THR A 171 -2.09 5.12 1.92
N SER A 172 -1.98 4.08 1.08
CA SER A 172 -0.88 3.11 1.11
C SER A 172 0.51 3.71 0.87
N GLN A 173 0.58 4.83 0.13
CA GLN A 173 1.84 5.52 -0.21
C GLN A 173 2.12 6.75 0.67
N LEU A 174 1.22 7.06 1.61
CA LEU A 174 1.28 8.26 2.43
C LEU A 174 1.92 7.95 3.79
N ASP A 175 2.68 8.92 4.30
CA ASP A 175 3.07 8.92 5.70
C ASP A 175 1.83 9.16 6.60
N PRO A 176 1.91 8.93 7.91
CA PRO A 176 0.76 9.06 8.81
C PRO A 176 0.03 10.40 8.69
N ALA A 177 0.75 11.52 8.72
CA ALA A 177 0.15 12.85 8.64
C ALA A 177 -0.48 13.14 7.28
N GLY A 178 0.17 12.68 6.19
CA GLY A 178 -0.36 12.81 4.83
C GLY A 178 -1.63 11.98 4.63
N ALA A 179 -1.71 10.80 5.25
CA ALA A 179 -2.88 9.94 5.17
C ALA A 179 -4.09 10.55 5.92
N ASP A 180 -3.87 11.10 7.13
CA ASP A 180 -4.93 11.76 7.89
C ASP A 180 -5.46 12.98 7.13
N ALA A 181 -4.56 13.85 6.63
CA ALA A 181 -4.95 15.00 5.82
C ALA A 181 -5.69 14.61 4.53
N PHE A 182 -5.32 13.50 3.90
CA PHE A 182 -6.02 12.98 2.72
C PHE A 182 -7.45 12.56 3.06
N LEU A 183 -7.65 11.79 4.14
CA LEU A 183 -8.97 11.34 4.57
C LEU A 183 -9.85 12.51 5.02
N ASP A 184 -9.29 13.51 5.72
CA ASP A 184 -10.00 14.74 6.08
C ASP A 184 -10.53 15.47 4.84
N HIS A 185 -9.73 15.58 3.78
CA HIS A 185 -10.17 16.16 2.52
C HIS A 185 -11.30 15.34 1.89
N VAL A 186 -11.17 14.00 1.87
CA VAL A 186 -12.21 13.11 1.31
C VAL A 186 -13.54 13.29 2.04
N VAL A 187 -13.56 13.25 3.37
CA VAL A 187 -14.77 13.44 4.17
C VAL A 187 -15.33 14.86 4.00
N GLY A 188 -14.46 15.87 3.94
CA GLY A 188 -14.84 17.26 3.73
C GLY A 188 -15.56 17.54 2.40
N LEU A 189 -15.46 16.63 1.42
CA LEU A 189 -16.19 16.76 0.14
C LEU A 189 -17.70 16.54 0.28
N GLY A 190 -18.18 15.84 1.32
CA GLY A 190 -19.60 15.56 1.57
C GLY A 190 -20.27 14.68 0.50
N ILE A 191 -19.50 13.91 -0.27
CA ILE A 191 -19.99 12.94 -1.26
C ILE A 191 -19.96 11.53 -0.68
N ALA A 192 -20.75 10.60 -1.25
CA ALA A 192 -20.70 9.20 -0.83
C ALA A 192 -19.33 8.59 -1.19
N VAL A 193 -18.76 7.79 -0.29
CA VAL A 193 -17.43 7.18 -0.44
C VAL A 193 -17.50 5.70 -0.13
N LEU A 194 -16.92 4.88 -1.01
CA LEU A 194 -16.60 3.48 -0.72
C LEU A 194 -15.08 3.35 -0.71
N ILE A 195 -14.50 3.14 0.46
CA ILE A 195 -13.04 3.13 0.65
C ILE A 195 -12.55 1.78 1.15
N SER A 196 -11.58 1.18 0.46
CA SER A 196 -10.78 0.08 0.99
C SER A 196 -9.45 0.59 1.53
N ASP A 197 -9.01 0.09 2.67
CA ASP A 197 -7.69 0.41 3.23
C ASP A 197 -7.17 -0.74 4.10
N HIS A 198 -5.84 -0.86 4.22
CA HIS A 198 -5.15 -1.81 5.10
C HIS A 198 -4.80 -1.25 6.47
N ARG A 199 -5.18 0.00 6.76
CA ARG A 199 -5.01 0.68 8.05
C ARG A 199 -6.37 0.89 8.72
N PRO A 200 -6.96 -0.17 9.30
CA PRO A 200 -8.35 -0.13 9.75
C PRO A 200 -8.63 1.01 10.73
N ARG A 201 -7.80 1.21 11.75
CA ARG A 201 -8.01 2.25 12.76
C ARG A 201 -8.21 3.63 12.15
N ARG A 202 -7.34 4.00 11.20
CA ARG A 202 -7.39 5.31 10.55
C ARG A 202 -8.66 5.51 9.75
N VAL A 203 -9.07 4.49 8.98
CA VAL A 203 -10.29 4.57 8.18
C VAL A 203 -11.54 4.56 9.05
N LEU A 204 -11.52 3.82 10.17
CA LEU A 204 -12.63 3.79 11.14
C LEU A 204 -12.92 5.17 11.77
N GLU A 205 -11.91 6.02 11.95
CA GLU A 205 -12.08 7.39 12.47
C GLU A 205 -12.84 8.31 11.51
N HIS A 206 -12.91 7.93 10.21
CA HIS A 206 -13.51 8.74 9.15
C HIS A 206 -14.75 8.09 8.52
N ALA A 207 -15.06 6.84 8.85
CA ALA A 207 -16.16 6.08 8.27
C ALA A 207 -17.43 6.16 9.13
N ASP A 208 -18.59 6.09 8.48
CA ASP A 208 -19.88 5.92 9.15
C ASP A 208 -20.17 4.44 9.40
N ARG A 209 -19.76 3.57 8.46
CA ARG A 209 -20.10 2.15 8.42
C ARG A 209 -18.92 1.31 7.89
N VAL A 210 -18.88 0.06 8.36
CA VAL A 210 -17.87 -0.92 7.98
C VAL A 210 -18.52 -2.12 7.31
N LEU A 211 -17.98 -2.46 6.15
CA LEU A 211 -18.22 -3.71 5.47
C LEU A 211 -16.97 -4.60 5.62
N PHE A 212 -17.08 -5.76 6.26
CA PHE A 212 -15.96 -6.70 6.37
C PHE A 212 -16.14 -7.85 5.38
N LEU A 213 -15.24 -7.93 4.38
CA LEU A 213 -15.19 -8.99 3.39
C LEU A 213 -14.16 -10.05 3.77
N ASP A 214 -14.54 -11.33 3.63
CA ASP A 214 -13.63 -12.47 3.71
C ASP A 214 -14.03 -13.54 2.70
N ALA A 215 -13.08 -14.05 1.92
CA ALA A 215 -13.27 -15.04 0.86
C ALA A 215 -14.45 -14.72 -0.10
N GLY A 216 -14.59 -13.43 -0.44
CA GLY A 216 -15.63 -12.92 -1.34
C GLY A 216 -17.01 -12.73 -0.71
N ARG A 217 -17.17 -12.93 0.61
CA ARG A 217 -18.45 -12.79 1.32
C ARG A 217 -18.40 -11.64 2.32
N VAL A 218 -19.54 -11.00 2.51
CA VAL A 218 -19.74 -10.03 3.59
C VAL A 218 -19.97 -10.80 4.88
N LEU A 219 -19.07 -10.62 5.85
CA LEU A 219 -19.20 -11.19 7.19
C LEU A 219 -19.78 -10.20 8.19
N LEU A 220 -19.64 -8.91 7.90
CA LEU A 220 -20.18 -7.83 8.70
C LEU A 220 -20.58 -6.67 7.78
N ASP A 221 -21.70 -6.05 8.09
CA ASP A 221 -22.13 -4.77 7.58
C ASP A 221 -22.80 -4.02 8.75
N ALA A 222 -22.09 -3.03 9.33
CA ALA A 222 -22.52 -2.37 10.55
C ALA A 222 -21.92 -0.98 10.72
N PRO A 223 -22.59 -0.07 11.48
CA PRO A 223 -21.98 1.20 11.92
C PRO A 223 -20.69 0.95 12.71
N VAL A 224 -19.75 1.93 12.64
CA VAL A 224 -18.40 1.80 13.22
C VAL A 224 -18.39 1.28 14.67
N PRO A 225 -19.19 1.79 15.64
CA PRO A 225 -19.13 1.29 17.03
C PRO A 225 -19.47 -0.21 17.16
N ALA A 226 -20.41 -0.70 16.34
CA ALA A 226 -20.77 -2.12 16.33
C ALA A 226 -19.70 -2.97 15.64
N ALA A 227 -19.09 -2.42 14.58
CA ALA A 227 -18.01 -3.05 13.85
C ALA A 227 -16.75 -3.20 14.72
N GLU A 228 -16.35 -2.19 15.47
CA GLU A 228 -15.24 -2.28 16.42
C GLU A 228 -15.45 -3.39 17.46
N GLY A 229 -16.67 -3.47 18.03
CA GLY A 229 -17.02 -4.54 18.96
C GLY A 229 -16.95 -5.93 18.30
N TRP A 230 -17.36 -6.07 17.05
CA TRP A 230 -17.25 -7.33 16.30
C TRP A 230 -15.80 -7.67 15.96
N LEU A 231 -15.03 -6.70 15.46
CA LEU A 231 -13.61 -6.87 15.15
C LEU A 231 -12.82 -7.28 16.39
N GLY A 232 -13.05 -6.64 17.53
CA GLY A 232 -12.38 -6.98 18.79
C GLY A 232 -12.61 -8.42 19.23
N ARG A 233 -13.79 -8.99 18.95
CA ARG A 233 -14.10 -10.39 19.30
C ARG A 233 -13.66 -11.41 18.26
N ASN A 234 -13.75 -11.07 16.97
CA ASN A 234 -13.59 -12.04 15.87
C ASN A 234 -12.28 -11.86 15.09
N ARG A 235 -11.73 -10.65 15.09
CA ARG A 235 -10.54 -10.26 14.32
C ARG A 235 -9.72 -9.22 15.09
N PRO A 236 -9.28 -9.49 16.34
CA PRO A 236 -8.63 -8.48 17.21
C PRO A 236 -7.40 -7.83 16.58
N ILE A 237 -6.70 -8.53 15.73
CA ILE A 237 -5.53 -8.04 14.98
C ILE A 237 -5.84 -6.82 14.11
N TRP A 238 -7.10 -6.65 13.69
CA TRP A 238 -7.55 -5.49 12.89
C TRP A 238 -7.70 -4.21 13.71
N LEU A 239 -7.71 -4.33 15.05
CA LEU A 239 -7.72 -3.20 15.97
C LEU A 239 -6.36 -2.97 16.63
N GLY A 240 -5.31 -3.63 16.15
CA GLY A 240 -3.96 -3.56 16.68
C GLY A 240 -3.75 -4.51 17.87
N ALA A 241 -2.95 -5.54 17.67
CA ALA A 241 -2.52 -6.42 18.72
C ALA A 241 -1.49 -5.70 19.61
N SER A 242 -1.62 -5.84 20.92
CA SER A 242 -0.58 -5.42 21.86
C SER A 242 0.62 -6.35 21.73
N GLY A 243 1.71 -5.88 21.13
CA GLY A 243 2.98 -6.59 21.11
C GLY A 243 3.61 -6.51 22.52
N ASN A 244 3.96 -7.62 23.09
CA ASN A 244 4.83 -7.64 24.26
C ASN A 244 6.25 -7.31 23.78
N GLY A 245 6.81 -6.18 24.22
CA GLY A 245 8.19 -5.82 23.95
C GLY A 245 9.14 -6.94 24.37
N ARG A 246 10.02 -7.34 23.45
CA ARG A 246 11.10 -8.30 23.74
C ARG A 246 12.24 -7.54 24.45
N VAL A 247 12.92 -8.19 25.37
CA VAL A 247 14.17 -7.67 25.93
C VAL A 247 15.26 -7.92 24.88
N PRO A 248 15.98 -6.88 24.41
CA PRO A 248 17.02 -7.04 23.40
C PRO A 248 18.11 -8.01 23.85
N THR A 249 18.47 -8.95 23.00
CA THR A 249 19.66 -9.79 23.21
C THR A 249 20.90 -8.96 22.88
N GLN A 250 21.90 -8.91 23.76
CA GLN A 250 23.17 -8.22 23.54
C GLN A 250 24.11 -9.10 22.68
N GLY A 251 23.80 -9.24 21.39
CA GLY A 251 24.69 -9.93 20.43
C GLY A 251 25.88 -9.07 19.98
N GLU A 252 26.78 -9.66 19.21
CA GLU A 252 27.89 -8.93 18.58
C GLU A 252 27.38 -7.91 17.56
N PRO A 253 28.05 -6.76 17.39
CA PRO A 253 27.72 -5.80 16.34
C PRO A 253 28.03 -6.37 14.96
N LEU A 254 27.04 -6.38 14.07
CA LEU A 254 27.15 -6.87 12.69
C LEU A 254 27.19 -5.72 11.66
N CYS A 255 26.56 -4.59 11.97
CA CYS A 255 26.65 -3.39 11.16
C CYS A 255 26.85 -2.16 12.06
N ARG A 256 27.76 -1.26 11.67
CA ARG A 256 28.05 -0.03 12.38
C ARG A 256 28.26 1.12 11.41
N LEU A 257 27.43 2.12 11.52
CA LEU A 257 27.55 3.41 10.85
C LEU A 257 27.97 4.43 11.90
N GLU A 258 29.07 5.16 11.68
CA GLU A 258 29.57 6.20 12.59
C GLU A 258 29.72 7.52 11.85
N ARG A 259 28.93 8.51 12.27
CA ARG A 259 28.89 9.88 11.72
C ARG A 259 28.85 9.88 10.19
N VAL A 260 28.03 9.01 9.60
CA VAL A 260 27.99 8.84 8.16
C VAL A 260 27.32 10.05 7.50
N GLN A 261 27.92 10.52 6.41
CA GLN A 261 27.38 11.53 5.52
C GLN A 261 27.25 10.94 4.11
N PHE A 262 26.16 11.27 3.42
CA PHE A 262 25.96 10.83 2.05
C PHE A 262 25.10 11.81 1.25
N ALA A 263 25.48 12.08 0.01
CA ALA A 263 24.74 12.89 -0.94
C ALA A 263 24.69 12.21 -2.32
N TYR A 264 23.52 12.13 -2.94
CA TYR A 264 23.39 11.68 -4.34
C TYR A 264 23.90 12.73 -5.34
N ARG A 265 23.92 14.00 -4.93
CA ARG A 265 24.45 15.13 -5.71
C ARG A 265 25.32 15.99 -4.80
N ALA A 266 26.45 16.44 -5.31
CA ALA A 266 27.37 17.30 -4.57
C ALA A 266 26.65 18.54 -3.98
N GLY A 267 26.87 18.79 -2.68
CA GLY A 267 26.31 19.93 -1.98
C GLY A 267 24.85 19.78 -1.49
N LEU A 268 24.22 18.60 -1.68
CA LEU A 268 22.87 18.32 -1.18
C LEU A 268 22.90 17.04 -0.33
N PRO A 269 23.29 17.11 0.95
CA PRO A 269 23.33 15.95 1.81
C PRO A 269 21.93 15.38 2.03
N VAL A 270 21.82 14.05 1.93
CA VAL A 270 20.59 13.31 2.27
C VAL A 270 20.72 12.65 3.64
N VAL A 271 21.94 12.31 4.04
CA VAL A 271 22.28 11.80 5.37
C VAL A 271 23.45 12.64 5.89
N ASP A 272 23.34 13.15 7.11
CA ASP A 272 24.36 13.98 7.74
C ASP A 272 24.59 13.60 9.20
N GLY A 273 25.78 13.04 9.49
CA GLY A 273 26.26 12.72 10.83
C GLY A 273 25.46 11.61 11.54
N VAL A 274 24.91 10.63 10.81
CA VAL A 274 24.08 9.58 11.39
C VAL A 274 24.95 8.45 11.99
N ASP A 275 24.57 8.03 13.20
CA ASP A 275 25.09 6.87 13.90
C ASP A 275 24.02 5.77 13.96
N LEU A 276 24.41 4.53 13.61
CA LEU A 276 23.53 3.35 13.70
C LEU A 276 24.37 2.12 14.01
N GLU A 277 23.97 1.34 14.99
CA GLU A 277 24.55 0.03 15.26
C GLU A 277 23.45 -1.03 15.22
N LEU A 278 23.70 -2.16 14.53
CA LEU A 278 22.83 -3.32 14.46
C LEU A 278 23.56 -4.53 15.02
N ARG A 279 22.94 -5.20 16.00
CA ARG A 279 23.53 -6.34 16.70
C ARG A 279 22.83 -7.65 16.31
N ARG A 280 23.56 -8.77 16.36
CA ARG A 280 22.97 -10.11 16.20
C ARG A 280 21.87 -10.32 17.23
N GLY A 281 20.73 -10.82 16.80
CA GLY A 281 19.60 -11.03 17.67
C GLY A 281 18.69 -9.80 17.85
N GLU A 282 19.03 -8.65 17.24
CA GLU A 282 18.30 -7.40 17.39
C GLU A 282 17.49 -7.07 16.13
N ILE A 283 16.26 -6.62 16.33
CA ILE A 283 15.41 -6.01 15.30
C ILE A 283 15.27 -4.52 15.61
N VAL A 284 15.76 -3.67 14.74
CA VAL A 284 15.71 -2.21 14.86
C VAL A 284 14.71 -1.65 13.86
N ALA A 285 13.73 -0.87 14.33
CA ALA A 285 12.84 -0.11 13.45
C ALA A 285 13.40 1.30 13.22
N LEU A 286 13.44 1.74 11.96
CA LEU A 286 13.84 3.07 11.53
C LEU A 286 12.63 3.81 10.96
N GLY A 287 12.08 4.75 11.74
CA GLY A 287 10.95 5.59 11.38
C GLY A 287 11.36 7.00 10.96
N GLY A 288 10.38 7.81 10.56
CA GLY A 288 10.53 9.21 10.19
C GLY A 288 9.70 9.60 8.97
N ALA A 289 9.55 10.90 8.72
CA ALA A 289 8.78 11.43 7.59
C ALA A 289 9.37 11.01 6.23
N ASN A 290 8.59 11.15 5.16
CA ASN A 290 9.10 10.91 3.81
C ASN A 290 10.20 11.91 3.46
N GLY A 291 11.24 11.44 2.76
CA GLY A 291 12.38 12.29 2.37
C GLY A 291 13.47 12.46 3.45
N THR A 292 13.35 11.88 4.66
CA THR A 292 14.37 12.00 5.73
C THR A 292 15.61 11.12 5.57
N GLY A 293 15.77 10.45 4.43
CA GLY A 293 16.98 9.64 4.16
C GLY A 293 16.92 8.19 4.66
N LYS A 294 15.77 7.67 5.13
CA LYS A 294 15.60 6.29 5.64
C LYS A 294 16.14 5.22 4.68
N THR A 295 15.67 5.25 3.43
CA THR A 295 16.13 4.31 2.39
C THR A 295 17.64 4.44 2.11
N THR A 296 18.20 5.64 2.24
CA THR A 296 19.65 5.88 2.08
C THR A 296 20.43 5.24 3.21
N ILE A 297 19.98 5.42 4.46
CA ILE A 297 20.59 4.75 5.63
C ILE A 297 20.47 3.23 5.50
N ALA A 298 19.33 2.73 5.07
CA ALA A 298 19.11 1.30 4.81
C ALA A 298 20.12 0.75 3.78
N LYS A 299 20.34 1.47 2.69
CA LYS A 299 21.33 1.10 1.66
C LYS A 299 22.78 1.17 2.17
N LEU A 300 23.11 2.16 3.01
CA LEU A 300 24.41 2.24 3.68
C LEU A 300 24.62 1.06 4.63
N ALA A 301 23.60 0.72 5.44
CA ALA A 301 23.65 -0.43 6.36
C ALA A 301 23.74 -1.77 5.62
N ALA A 302 23.15 -1.87 4.42
CA ALA A 302 23.26 -3.04 3.55
C ALA A 302 24.57 -3.10 2.74
N GLY A 303 25.45 -2.09 2.86
CA GLY A 303 26.68 -1.99 2.07
C GLY A 303 26.47 -1.74 0.58
N LEU A 304 25.28 -1.27 0.18
CA LEU A 304 24.94 -0.92 -1.21
C LEU A 304 25.40 0.49 -1.60
N LEU A 305 25.71 1.34 -0.61
CA LEU A 305 26.27 2.67 -0.77
C LEU A 305 27.51 2.81 0.11
N VAL A 306 28.45 3.61 -0.34
CA VAL A 306 29.65 4.00 0.42
C VAL A 306 29.43 5.43 0.91
N PRO A 307 29.59 5.73 2.20
CA PRO A 307 29.41 7.10 2.71
C PRO A 307 30.47 8.05 2.16
N ASP A 308 30.11 9.32 1.95
CA ASP A 308 31.06 10.38 1.55
C ASP A 308 31.99 10.77 2.70
N ALA A 309 31.49 10.66 3.95
CA ALA A 309 32.28 10.86 5.18
C ALA A 309 31.72 9.96 6.31
N GLY A 310 32.52 9.77 7.36
CA GLY A 310 32.25 8.80 8.41
C GLY A 310 32.69 7.39 8.04
N THR A 311 32.24 6.40 8.79
CA THR A 311 32.58 4.99 8.56
C THR A 311 31.32 4.12 8.49
N ALA A 312 31.34 3.12 7.61
CA ALA A 312 30.31 2.08 7.52
C ALA A 312 31.00 0.72 7.56
N GLU A 313 30.82 -0.01 8.64
CA GLU A 313 31.37 -1.34 8.83
C GLU A 313 30.26 -2.38 8.77
N LEU A 314 30.44 -3.43 7.95
CA LEU A 314 29.55 -4.56 7.83
C LEU A 314 30.33 -5.86 8.05
N ARG A 315 29.88 -6.67 9.00
CA ARG A 315 30.44 -8.01 9.27
C ARG A 315 29.50 -9.07 8.71
N GLY A 316 30.01 -9.90 7.83
CA GLY A 316 29.24 -10.93 7.16
C GLY A 316 28.55 -10.42 5.89
N ARG A 317 27.40 -11.01 5.55
CA ARG A 317 26.63 -10.70 4.35
C ARG A 317 25.37 -9.94 4.73
N ALA A 318 25.07 -8.88 4.00
CA ALA A 318 23.79 -8.22 4.09
C ALA A 318 22.90 -8.58 2.89
N ALA A 319 21.60 -8.58 3.12
CA ALA A 319 20.61 -8.64 2.08
C ALA A 319 19.54 -7.59 2.35
N MET A 320 19.03 -6.96 1.29
CA MET A 320 18.06 -5.90 1.39
C MET A 320 16.84 -6.20 0.53
N LEU A 321 15.65 -6.10 1.15
CA LEU A 321 14.38 -6.00 0.45
C LEU A 321 14.03 -4.53 0.31
N LEU A 322 13.89 -4.05 -0.91
CA LEU A 322 13.49 -2.66 -1.20
C LEU A 322 11.95 -2.54 -1.25
N GLN A 323 11.46 -1.31 -1.25
CA GLN A 323 10.07 -0.92 -1.11
C GLN A 323 9.10 -1.51 -2.15
N ASP A 324 9.55 -1.82 -3.37
CA ASP A 324 8.71 -2.35 -4.45
C ASP A 324 9.24 -3.71 -4.92
N PRO A 325 8.64 -4.82 -4.46
CA PRO A 325 9.06 -6.17 -4.82
C PRO A 325 8.95 -6.46 -6.33
N SER A 326 8.06 -5.78 -7.04
CA SER A 326 7.82 -6.03 -8.48
C SER A 326 9.02 -5.62 -9.35
N ARG A 327 9.84 -4.70 -8.87
CA ARG A 327 11.06 -4.24 -9.56
C ARG A 327 12.21 -5.24 -9.54
N TYR A 328 12.11 -6.30 -8.72
CA TYR A 328 13.19 -7.29 -8.56
C TYR A 328 12.96 -8.58 -9.30
N CYS A 329 11.72 -8.84 -9.69
CA CYS A 329 11.39 -10.07 -10.40
C CYS A 329 11.93 -10.00 -11.83
N ILE A 330 13.14 -10.52 -12.03
CA ILE A 330 13.87 -10.54 -13.30
C ILE A 330 13.76 -11.87 -14.05
N ARG A 331 13.24 -12.92 -13.39
CA ARG A 331 13.10 -14.27 -13.96
C ARG A 331 11.66 -14.53 -14.38
N GLU A 332 11.50 -15.50 -15.30
CA GLU A 332 10.19 -15.92 -15.79
C GLU A 332 9.47 -16.87 -14.83
N ARG A 333 10.18 -17.43 -13.86
CA ARG A 333 9.65 -18.39 -12.91
C ARG A 333 10.02 -18.03 -11.47
N ALA A 334 9.08 -18.28 -10.55
CA ALA A 334 9.29 -17.98 -9.12
C ALA A 334 10.44 -18.81 -8.51
N ASP A 335 10.60 -20.10 -8.88
CA ASP A 335 11.71 -20.92 -8.38
C ASP A 335 13.07 -20.46 -8.92
N GLU A 336 13.12 -19.96 -10.14
CA GLU A 336 14.34 -19.38 -10.71
C GLU A 336 14.70 -18.05 -10.08
N GLU A 337 13.68 -17.23 -9.75
CA GLU A 337 13.89 -15.95 -9.05
C GLU A 337 14.57 -16.17 -7.69
N VAL A 338 14.03 -17.06 -6.87
CA VAL A 338 14.62 -17.41 -5.58
C VAL A 338 16.02 -18.06 -5.74
N ALA A 339 16.22 -18.87 -6.79
CA ALA A 339 17.49 -19.53 -7.05
C ALA A 339 18.63 -18.56 -7.38
N VAL A 340 18.35 -17.33 -7.83
CA VAL A 340 19.38 -16.30 -8.06
C VAL A 340 20.22 -16.09 -6.81
N GLY A 341 19.60 -15.93 -5.65
CA GLY A 341 20.28 -15.70 -4.37
C GLY A 341 21.16 -16.84 -3.90
N VAL A 342 20.95 -18.06 -4.41
CA VAL A 342 21.69 -19.27 -4.05
C VAL A 342 22.44 -19.89 -5.25
N ARG A 343 22.86 -19.05 -6.19
CA ARG A 343 23.68 -19.44 -7.36
C ARG A 343 23.08 -20.57 -8.20
N GLY A 344 21.76 -20.60 -8.33
CA GLY A 344 21.04 -21.58 -9.13
C GLY A 344 20.68 -22.87 -8.37
N ASP A 345 20.89 -22.96 -7.06
CA ASP A 345 20.47 -24.11 -6.26
C ASP A 345 18.94 -24.18 -6.14
N ARG A 346 18.35 -24.92 -7.07
CA ARG A 346 16.89 -25.08 -7.16
C ARG A 346 16.30 -25.80 -5.94
N ARG A 347 17.06 -26.69 -5.29
CA ARG A 347 16.56 -27.41 -4.10
C ARG A 347 16.36 -26.45 -2.94
N ARG A 348 17.33 -25.55 -2.71
CA ARG A 348 17.23 -24.50 -1.69
C ARG A 348 16.11 -23.50 -2.03
N ALA A 349 15.97 -23.12 -3.30
CA ALA A 349 14.91 -22.25 -3.76
C ALA A 349 13.52 -22.83 -3.51
N LEU A 350 13.29 -24.12 -3.83
CA LEU A 350 12.03 -24.79 -3.57
C LEU A 350 11.74 -24.94 -2.07
N ALA A 351 12.75 -25.19 -1.25
CA ALA A 351 12.59 -25.20 0.22
C ALA A 351 12.16 -23.83 0.74
N ALA A 352 12.80 -22.76 0.30
CA ALA A 352 12.42 -21.39 0.68
C ALA A 352 10.98 -21.06 0.22
N LEU A 353 10.59 -21.42 -1.01
CA LEU A 353 9.22 -21.22 -1.47
C LEU A 353 8.20 -21.98 -0.62
N ALA A 354 8.55 -23.17 -0.12
CA ALA A 354 7.69 -23.96 0.76
C ALA A 354 7.49 -23.27 2.12
N GLU A 355 8.54 -22.70 2.70
CA GLU A 355 8.48 -21.94 3.96
C GLU A 355 7.54 -20.73 3.87
N PHE A 356 7.49 -20.11 2.68
CA PHE A 356 6.61 -18.95 2.40
C PHE A 356 5.24 -19.34 1.82
N GLY A 357 4.87 -20.64 1.81
CA GLY A 357 3.58 -21.11 1.31
C GLY A 357 3.39 -20.94 -0.20
N LEU A 358 4.48 -20.92 -0.98
CA LEU A 358 4.48 -20.69 -2.43
C LEU A 358 4.80 -21.95 -3.25
N THR A 359 4.75 -23.15 -2.67
CA THR A 359 5.10 -24.41 -3.34
C THR A 359 4.35 -24.61 -4.67
N GLY A 360 3.04 -24.34 -4.69
CA GLY A 360 2.21 -24.44 -5.88
C GLY A 360 2.46 -23.36 -6.95
N MET A 361 3.25 -22.34 -6.63
CA MET A 361 3.54 -21.19 -7.49
C MET A 361 4.93 -21.23 -8.13
N ALA A 362 5.75 -22.26 -7.81
CA ALA A 362 7.16 -22.35 -8.20
C ALA A 362 7.41 -22.17 -9.72
N SER A 363 6.50 -22.65 -10.56
CA SER A 363 6.61 -22.55 -12.02
C SER A 363 5.91 -21.33 -12.64
N ARG A 364 5.20 -20.53 -11.84
CA ARG A 364 4.47 -19.35 -12.34
C ARG A 364 5.43 -18.19 -12.57
N HIS A 365 5.06 -17.34 -13.52
CA HIS A 365 5.74 -16.06 -13.70
C HIS A 365 5.46 -15.14 -12.47
N PRO A 366 6.47 -14.47 -11.91
CA PRO A 366 6.28 -13.59 -10.74
C PRO A 366 5.21 -12.50 -10.92
N ARG A 367 5.02 -12.01 -12.16
CA ARG A 367 3.97 -11.01 -12.46
C ARG A 367 2.55 -11.55 -12.40
N ASP A 368 2.37 -12.88 -12.54
CA ASP A 368 1.06 -13.53 -12.46
C ASP A 368 0.66 -13.86 -11.02
N LEU A 369 1.55 -13.57 -10.06
CA LEU A 369 1.28 -13.71 -8.64
C LEU A 369 0.48 -12.50 -8.12
N SER A 370 -0.39 -12.74 -7.16
CA SER A 370 -1.03 -11.65 -6.41
C SER A 370 0.01 -10.81 -5.67
N THR A 371 -0.33 -9.59 -5.29
CA THR A 371 0.58 -8.67 -4.57
C THR A 371 1.19 -9.36 -3.33
N GLY A 372 0.39 -10.02 -2.50
CA GLY A 372 0.90 -10.71 -1.32
C GLY A 372 1.71 -11.98 -1.62
N GLU A 373 1.51 -12.65 -2.76
CA GLU A 373 2.38 -13.75 -3.20
C GLU A 373 3.71 -13.21 -3.71
N ARG A 374 3.72 -12.07 -4.41
CA ARG A 374 4.96 -11.39 -4.84
C ARG A 374 5.80 -10.91 -3.68
N GLU A 375 5.18 -10.37 -2.63
CA GLU A 375 5.89 -9.97 -1.41
C GLU A 375 6.56 -11.16 -0.73
N ARG A 376 5.83 -12.27 -0.58
CA ARG A 376 6.41 -13.51 -0.03
C ARG A 376 7.51 -14.09 -0.91
N LEU A 377 7.37 -14.02 -2.24
CA LEU A 377 8.42 -14.41 -3.17
C LEU A 377 9.68 -13.56 -2.99
N ALA A 378 9.53 -12.24 -2.86
CA ALA A 378 10.65 -11.33 -2.64
C ALA A 378 11.33 -11.57 -1.29
N LEU A 379 10.58 -11.82 -0.22
CA LEU A 379 11.12 -12.22 1.08
C LEU A 379 11.87 -13.56 0.99
N ALA A 380 11.30 -14.56 0.32
CA ALA A 380 11.96 -15.85 0.09
C ALA A 380 13.28 -15.68 -0.68
N SER A 381 13.31 -14.80 -1.70
CA SER A 381 14.49 -14.51 -2.52
C SER A 381 15.62 -13.83 -1.73
N VAL A 382 15.28 -13.04 -0.73
CA VAL A 382 16.25 -12.38 0.14
C VAL A 382 16.72 -13.33 1.24
N LEU A 383 15.80 -14.00 1.93
CA LEU A 383 16.10 -14.84 3.09
C LEU A 383 16.79 -16.17 2.73
N VAL A 384 16.57 -16.70 1.52
CA VAL A 384 17.28 -17.90 1.02
C VAL A 384 18.80 -17.74 1.00
N THR A 385 19.29 -16.49 0.96
CA THR A 385 20.73 -16.18 0.98
C THR A 385 21.35 -16.35 2.36
N ASP A 386 20.54 -16.52 3.41
CA ASP A 386 20.94 -16.60 4.82
C ASP A 386 21.87 -15.44 5.22
N PRO A 387 21.38 -14.18 5.20
CA PRO A 387 22.21 -13.02 5.49
C PRO A 387 22.46 -12.86 6.99
N ASP A 388 23.63 -12.30 7.36
CA ASP A 388 23.92 -11.88 8.73
C ASP A 388 23.18 -10.58 9.11
N VAL A 389 22.99 -9.69 8.13
CA VAL A 389 22.21 -8.44 8.27
C VAL A 389 21.09 -8.42 7.25
N LEU A 390 19.86 -8.36 7.74
CA LEU A 390 18.65 -8.23 6.93
C LEU A 390 18.14 -6.80 6.98
N VAL A 391 17.95 -6.17 5.84
CA VAL A 391 17.37 -4.83 5.73
C VAL A 391 16.06 -4.90 4.96
N LEU A 392 14.98 -4.43 5.56
CA LEU A 392 13.64 -4.40 4.96
C LEU A 392 13.18 -2.95 4.84
N ASP A 393 12.96 -2.48 3.61
CA ASP A 393 12.48 -1.11 3.36
C ASP A 393 10.98 -1.13 3.05
N GLU A 394 10.16 -0.63 3.99
CA GLU A 394 8.70 -0.59 3.96
C GLU A 394 8.03 -1.96 3.68
N PRO A 395 8.37 -3.02 4.43
CA PRO A 395 7.89 -4.38 4.14
C PRO A 395 6.39 -4.57 4.41
N THR A 396 5.72 -3.60 5.03
CA THR A 396 4.30 -3.66 5.39
C THR A 396 3.42 -2.77 4.50
N ARG A 397 3.99 -2.18 3.44
CA ARG A 397 3.24 -1.31 2.55
C ARG A 397 2.20 -2.09 1.75
N GLY A 398 0.92 -1.70 1.84
CA GLY A 398 -0.18 -2.40 1.16
C GLY A 398 -0.47 -3.80 1.71
N VAL A 399 0.04 -4.11 2.91
CA VAL A 399 -0.15 -5.41 3.56
C VAL A 399 -1.25 -5.32 4.62
N ASP A 400 -2.16 -6.29 4.61
CA ASP A 400 -3.23 -6.35 5.60
C ASP A 400 -2.72 -6.73 7.01
N PRO A 401 -3.46 -6.42 8.09
CA PRO A 401 -3.04 -6.66 9.46
C PRO A 401 -2.70 -8.11 9.79
N GLN A 402 -3.37 -9.09 9.18
CA GLN A 402 -3.08 -10.50 9.41
C GLN A 402 -1.70 -10.88 8.87
N ARG A 403 -1.39 -10.44 7.66
CA ARG A 403 -0.08 -10.68 7.03
C ARG A 403 1.06 -9.92 7.71
N LYS A 404 0.79 -8.72 8.24
CA LYS A 404 1.75 -7.99 9.06
C LYS A 404 2.15 -8.78 10.31
N ALA A 405 1.18 -9.44 10.95
CA ALA A 405 1.46 -10.28 12.10
C ALA A 405 2.26 -11.54 11.71
N GLU A 406 1.90 -12.20 10.61
CA GLU A 406 2.66 -13.34 10.08
C GLU A 406 4.12 -12.94 9.79
N LEU A 407 4.34 -11.76 9.18
CA LEU A 407 5.68 -11.22 8.96
C LEU A 407 6.42 -10.93 10.28
N ALA A 408 5.72 -10.33 11.25
CA ALA A 408 6.32 -10.04 12.55
C ALA A 408 6.75 -11.31 13.30
N GLU A 409 5.92 -12.36 13.27
CA GLU A 409 6.27 -13.68 13.83
C GLU A 409 7.50 -14.27 13.12
N LEU A 410 7.52 -14.28 11.78
CA LEU A 410 8.64 -14.78 10.99
C LEU A 410 9.95 -14.05 11.33
N LEU A 411 9.92 -12.71 11.40
CA LEU A 411 11.11 -11.93 11.73
C LEU A 411 11.60 -12.17 13.15
N ARG A 412 10.68 -12.40 14.09
CA ARG A 412 11.01 -12.72 15.48
C ARG A 412 11.61 -14.11 15.65
N ASP A 413 11.04 -15.11 15.01
CA ASP A 413 11.53 -16.50 15.05
C ASP A 413 12.95 -16.62 14.50
N ASP A 414 13.27 -15.82 13.46
CA ASP A 414 14.56 -15.81 12.80
C ASP A 414 15.57 -14.81 13.39
N SER A 415 15.12 -14.00 14.37
CA SER A 415 15.93 -12.89 14.92
C SER A 415 17.25 -13.32 15.55
N GLU A 416 17.32 -14.48 16.21
CA GLU A 416 18.54 -14.95 16.89
C GLU A 416 19.73 -15.16 15.93
N ARG A 417 19.47 -15.37 14.65
CA ARG A 417 20.47 -15.68 13.64
C ARG A 417 21.16 -14.44 13.08
N ARG A 418 20.47 -13.31 13.06
CA ARG A 418 20.87 -12.12 12.31
C ARG A 418 20.54 -10.81 13.01
N ALA A 419 21.07 -9.70 12.52
CA ALA A 419 20.57 -8.37 12.82
C ALA A 419 19.53 -7.97 11.77
N THR A 420 18.43 -7.32 12.17
CA THR A 420 17.40 -6.88 11.24
C THR A 420 17.15 -5.39 11.38
N LEU A 421 17.20 -4.66 10.27
CA LEU A 421 16.76 -3.27 10.17
C LEU A 421 15.45 -3.21 9.38
N VAL A 422 14.40 -2.71 10.02
CA VAL A 422 13.10 -2.50 9.38
C VAL A 422 12.87 -1.01 9.24
N VAL A 423 12.93 -0.51 8.02
CA VAL A 423 12.51 0.86 7.71
C VAL A 423 11.00 0.85 7.52
N THR A 424 10.28 1.61 8.33
CA THR A 424 8.82 1.68 8.19
C THR A 424 8.25 2.95 8.80
N HIS A 425 7.14 3.40 8.24
CA HIS A 425 6.26 4.42 8.83
C HIS A 425 5.05 3.80 9.56
N ASP A 426 4.96 2.47 9.61
CA ASP A 426 3.94 1.73 10.34
C ASP A 426 4.38 1.56 11.80
N GLU A 427 3.99 2.54 12.66
CA GLU A 427 4.35 2.55 14.07
C GLU A 427 3.79 1.34 14.83
N GLU A 428 2.65 0.83 14.40
CA GLU A 428 2.01 -0.34 15.01
C GLU A 428 2.82 -1.60 14.74
N PHE A 429 3.23 -1.80 13.49
CA PHE A 429 4.13 -2.89 13.12
C PHE A 429 5.49 -2.77 13.81
N ALA A 430 6.08 -1.56 13.80
CA ALA A 430 7.35 -1.30 14.49
C ALA A 430 7.29 -1.66 15.98
N ARG A 431 6.21 -1.28 16.68
CA ARG A 431 5.99 -1.59 18.10
C ARG A 431 5.86 -3.09 18.36
N VAL A 432 5.29 -3.82 17.39
CA VAL A 432 5.11 -5.27 17.51
C VAL A 432 6.41 -6.01 17.22
N VAL A 433 7.18 -5.63 16.19
CA VAL A 433 8.31 -6.42 15.69
C VAL A 433 9.66 -6.04 16.30
N ALA A 434 9.88 -4.73 16.56
CA ALA A 434 11.21 -4.22 16.91
C ALA A 434 11.51 -4.29 18.41
N ASP A 435 12.78 -4.51 18.71
CA ASP A 435 13.34 -4.40 20.06
C ASP A 435 13.61 -2.94 20.42
N ARG A 436 13.92 -2.11 19.39
CA ARG A 436 14.26 -0.70 19.52
C ARG A 436 13.79 0.07 18.29
N SER A 437 13.30 1.29 18.48
CA SER A 437 12.90 2.19 17.40
C SER A 437 13.76 3.45 17.39
N ILE A 438 14.17 3.88 16.19
CA ILE A 438 14.90 5.13 15.93
C ILE A 438 14.01 5.97 15.00
N THR A 439 13.82 7.24 15.34
CA THR A 439 13.06 8.18 14.50
C THR A 439 14.00 9.25 13.94
N LEU A 440 14.06 9.37 12.62
CA LEU A 440 14.82 10.43 11.97
C LEU A 440 14.01 11.73 11.99
N GLY A 441 14.55 12.77 12.63
CA GLY A 441 13.98 14.10 12.63
C GLY A 441 14.34 14.88 11.35
N ARG A 442 13.54 15.92 11.02
CA ARG A 442 13.85 16.84 9.91
C ARG A 442 15.10 17.67 10.15
N GLU A 443 15.58 17.77 11.39
CA GLU A 443 16.77 18.56 11.75
C GLU A 443 18.09 17.93 11.26
N ALA A 444 18.09 16.67 10.86
CA ALA A 444 19.25 16.03 10.20
C ALA A 444 19.43 16.46 8.72
N LEU A 445 18.55 17.34 8.20
CA LEU A 445 18.54 17.80 6.81
C LEU A 445 18.81 19.30 6.62
N LEU A 446 18.99 20.06 7.73
CA LEU A 446 19.17 21.52 7.66
C LEU A 446 20.30 21.97 8.60
N VAL A 447 21.53 21.83 8.17
CA VAL A 447 22.62 22.75 8.50
C VAL A 447 23.42 23.02 7.23
#